data_302e6dd20ba5cb5aca4e5e8b5bb27dde
#
_entry.id   302e6dd20ba5cb5aca4e5e8b5bb27dde
#
_cell.length_a   1.000
_cell.length_b   1.000
_cell.length_c   1.000
_cell.angle_alpha   90.00
_cell.angle_beta   90.00
_cell.angle_gamma   90.00
#
_symmetry.space_group_name_H-M   'P 1'
#
loop_
_entity.id
_entity.type
_entity.pdbx_description
1 polymer ?
#
loop_
_entity_poly.entity_id
_entity_poly.type
_entity_poly.pdbx_seq_one_letter_code
_entity_poly.pdbx_strand_id
1 'polypeptide(L)'
;HLFSLKPAESEKSQWRLIPGLGRTKSGIALFPYTQPTAGAYLTYKMRFKADMDSVDVHLVTDAVMPFVLGGHYVAVSLDGGKEEIVGLNQNLNWEHKYDLMYPTAASRIIEKKVRMAVENTGKAEHTLRLRPMQPGIVFEKILINLGGYKPTHLGMLESPYVR
;
A
#
# COMPACT_ATOMS: atom_id res chain seq x y z
N HIS A 1 -1.28 10.74 11.36
CA HIS A 1 -0.95 9.35 11.04
C HIS A 1 0.10 8.84 12.02
N LEU A 2 -0.27 7.95 12.93
CA LEU A 2 0.70 7.22 13.71
C LEU A 2 1.17 6.03 12.86
N PHE A 3 2.39 6.09 12.42
CA PHE A 3 3.07 5.02 11.73
C PHE A 3 3.58 4.02 12.77
N SER A 4 2.99 2.86 12.86
CA SER A 4 3.45 1.80 13.73
C SER A 4 4.10 0.71 12.88
N LEU A 5 5.39 0.54 13.02
CA LEU A 5 6.13 -0.60 12.45
C LEU A 5 5.97 -1.79 13.40
N LYS A 6 5.22 -2.80 12.98
CA LYS A 6 5.21 -4.06 13.68
C LYS A 6 6.32 -4.94 13.10
N PRO A 7 7.32 -5.37 13.87
CA PRO A 7 8.30 -6.32 13.37
C PRO A 7 7.60 -7.60 12.95
N ALA A 8 8.11 -8.22 11.89
CA ALA A 8 7.70 -9.56 11.53
C ALA A 8 8.00 -10.53 12.67
N GLU A 9 7.22 -11.59 12.81
CA GLU A 9 7.44 -12.63 13.82
C GLU A 9 8.82 -13.31 13.70
N SER A 10 9.43 -13.22 12.51
CA SER A 10 10.82 -13.65 12.30
C SER A 10 11.77 -12.52 12.71
N GLU A 11 12.69 -12.79 13.61
CA GLU A 11 13.74 -11.86 14.06
C GLU A 11 14.59 -11.27 12.93
N LYS A 12 14.54 -11.86 11.73
CA LYS A 12 15.31 -11.46 10.55
C LYS A 12 14.60 -10.48 9.64
N SER A 13 13.30 -10.30 9.78
CA SER A 13 12.53 -9.41 8.91
C SER A 13 12.27 -8.08 9.58
N GLN A 14 12.63 -6.99 8.90
CA GLN A 14 12.47 -5.62 9.40
C GLN A 14 11.93 -4.71 8.30
N TRP A 15 11.00 -3.85 8.66
CA TRP A 15 10.61 -2.72 7.83
C TRP A 15 11.70 -1.66 7.80
N ARG A 16 12.07 -1.21 6.60
CA ARG A 16 13.08 -0.16 6.42
C ARG A 16 12.56 0.95 5.54
N LEU A 17 12.82 2.18 5.95
CA LEU A 17 12.63 3.35 5.11
C LEU A 17 13.77 3.43 4.10
N ILE A 18 13.41 3.65 2.83
CA ILE A 18 14.34 3.82 1.71
C ILE A 18 14.24 5.27 1.25
N PRO A 19 15.17 6.14 1.65
CA PRO A 19 15.14 7.55 1.25
C PRO A 19 15.52 7.70 -0.24
N GLY A 20 14.96 8.72 -0.88
CA GLY A 20 15.26 9.06 -2.27
C GLY A 20 14.63 8.15 -3.32
N LEU A 21 13.83 7.16 -2.92
CA LEU A 21 13.17 6.25 -3.83
C LEU A 21 11.82 6.80 -4.31
N GLY A 22 11.50 6.50 -5.58
CA GLY A 22 10.19 6.72 -6.16
C GLY A 22 9.81 8.18 -6.37
N ARG A 23 8.54 8.41 -6.64
CA ARG A 23 7.98 9.75 -6.88
C ARG A 23 7.82 10.58 -5.60
N THR A 24 7.63 9.92 -4.49
CA THR A 24 7.43 10.58 -3.19
C THR A 24 8.72 10.84 -2.43
N LYS A 25 9.87 10.49 -3.02
CA LYS A 25 11.23 10.62 -2.45
C LYS A 25 11.48 9.75 -1.21
N SER A 26 10.59 8.84 -0.89
CA SER A 26 10.82 7.81 0.14
C SER A 26 9.84 6.66 -0.06
N GLY A 27 10.28 5.47 0.27
CA GLY A 27 9.47 4.26 0.30
C GLY A 27 9.77 3.44 1.53
N ILE A 28 8.89 2.51 1.85
CA ILE A 28 9.10 1.55 2.94
C ILE A 28 8.96 0.13 2.40
N ALA A 29 9.90 -0.72 2.76
CA ALA A 29 9.92 -2.12 2.34
C ALA A 29 10.29 -3.05 3.48
N LEU A 30 9.87 -4.31 3.35
CA LEU A 30 10.23 -5.37 4.27
C LEU A 30 11.57 -5.99 3.86
N PHE A 31 12.48 -6.13 4.82
CA PHE A 31 13.78 -6.78 4.65
C PHE A 31 13.89 -8.05 5.52
N PRO A 32 14.63 -9.07 5.07
CA PRO A 32 15.28 -9.18 3.76
C PRO A 32 14.25 -9.33 2.63
N TYR A 33 14.60 -8.96 1.43
CA TYR A 33 13.73 -9.07 0.24
C TYR A 33 13.45 -10.51 -0.22
N THR A 34 13.89 -11.48 0.51
CA THR A 34 13.82 -12.88 0.08
C THR A 34 12.44 -13.50 0.24
N GLN A 35 11.76 -13.19 1.34
CA GLN A 35 10.38 -13.63 1.57
C GLN A 35 9.67 -12.72 2.58
N PRO A 36 8.43 -12.26 2.31
CA PRO A 36 7.59 -11.67 3.33
C PRO A 36 7.21 -12.77 4.34
N THR A 37 7.39 -12.50 5.61
CA THR A 37 6.98 -13.42 6.67
C THR A 37 5.52 -13.21 7.03
N ALA A 38 4.81 -14.29 7.35
CA ALA A 38 3.50 -14.20 7.95
C ALA A 38 3.55 -13.29 9.20
N GLY A 39 2.59 -12.39 9.35
CA GLY A 39 2.58 -11.42 10.45
C GLY A 39 3.41 -10.13 10.23
N ALA A 40 4.10 -10.00 9.12
CA ALA A 40 4.83 -8.77 8.75
C ALA A 40 3.88 -7.69 8.24
N TYR A 41 3.14 -7.06 9.12
CA TYR A 41 2.19 -6.01 8.79
C TYR A 41 2.81 -4.63 8.90
N LEU A 42 2.49 -3.77 7.91
CA LEU A 42 2.59 -2.33 8.03
C LEU A 42 1.26 -1.81 8.56
N THR A 43 1.25 -1.16 9.71
CA THR A 43 0.02 -0.75 10.39
C THR A 43 -0.05 0.77 10.47
N TYR A 44 -1.16 1.33 9.99
CA TYR A 44 -1.47 2.75 10.07
C TYR A 44 -2.69 2.97 10.95
N LYS A 45 -2.55 3.85 11.94
CA LYS A 45 -3.69 4.40 12.67
C LYS A 45 -4.11 5.70 12.01
N MET A 46 -5.41 5.86 11.77
CA MET A 46 -5.96 7.02 11.10
C MET A 46 -7.27 7.43 11.73
N ARG A 47 -7.63 8.70 11.56
CA ARG A 47 -8.91 9.22 12.01
C ARG A 47 -9.64 9.83 10.84
N PHE A 48 -10.90 9.46 10.68
CA PHE A 48 -11.84 10.10 9.76
C PHE A 48 -13.25 10.07 10.32
N LYS A 49 -14.14 10.89 9.75
CA LYS A 49 -15.54 10.94 10.19
C LYS A 49 -16.24 9.62 9.90
N ALA A 50 -17.04 9.20 10.86
CA ALA A 50 -17.61 7.87 10.95
C ALA A 50 -18.89 7.64 10.12
N ASP A 51 -19.31 8.58 9.28
CA ASP A 51 -20.58 8.48 8.54
C ASP A 51 -20.44 7.76 7.19
N MET A 52 -19.38 6.96 7.04
CA MET A 52 -19.08 6.27 5.79
C MET A 52 -19.17 4.76 5.97
N ASP A 53 -19.94 4.10 5.11
CA ASP A 53 -20.03 2.64 5.07
C ASP A 53 -18.82 1.98 4.40
N SER A 54 -18.07 2.75 3.62
CA SER A 54 -16.89 2.27 2.92
C SER A 54 -15.92 3.41 2.58
N VAL A 55 -14.65 3.06 2.43
CA VAL A 55 -13.60 3.96 1.97
C VAL A 55 -12.83 3.34 0.82
N ASP A 56 -12.36 4.16 -0.11
CA ASP A 56 -11.43 3.72 -1.14
C ASP A 56 -10.00 3.93 -0.64
N VAL A 57 -9.25 2.84 -0.56
CA VAL A 57 -7.83 2.85 -0.21
C VAL A 57 -7.02 2.75 -1.49
N HIS A 58 -6.17 3.74 -1.75
CA HIS A 58 -5.22 3.72 -2.86
C HIS A 58 -3.85 3.34 -2.33
N LEU A 59 -3.29 2.28 -2.89
CA LEU A 59 -1.94 1.82 -2.63
C LEU A 59 -1.06 2.33 -3.75
N VAL A 60 -0.07 3.14 -3.40
CA VAL A 60 0.97 3.57 -4.33
C VAL A 60 2.25 2.86 -3.95
N THR A 61 2.76 2.04 -4.86
CA THR A 61 4.02 1.30 -4.71
C THR A 61 4.99 1.72 -5.80
N ASP A 62 6.27 1.47 -5.57
CA ASP A 62 7.26 1.54 -6.65
C ASP A 62 6.88 0.59 -7.80
N ALA A 63 7.31 0.93 -9.01
CA ALA A 63 7.05 0.15 -10.22
C ALA A 63 7.88 -1.14 -10.24
N VAL A 64 7.43 -2.14 -9.52
CA VAL A 64 8.06 -3.47 -9.50
C VAL A 64 7.60 -4.30 -10.70
N MET A 65 8.57 -4.80 -11.48
CA MET A 65 8.28 -5.77 -12.54
C MET A 65 7.96 -7.14 -11.95
N PRO A 66 7.11 -7.96 -12.59
CA PRO A 66 6.75 -9.27 -12.07
C PRO A 66 7.94 -10.25 -12.22
N PHE A 67 8.72 -10.43 -11.17
CA PHE A 67 9.79 -11.42 -11.09
C PHE A 67 9.39 -12.70 -10.34
N VAL A 68 8.14 -12.73 -9.84
CA VAL A 68 7.54 -13.88 -9.17
C VAL A 68 6.41 -14.42 -10.04
N LEU A 69 6.29 -15.74 -10.13
CA LEU A 69 5.19 -16.36 -10.87
C LEU A 69 3.83 -15.89 -10.30
N GLY A 70 2.95 -15.42 -11.17
CA GLY A 70 1.66 -14.86 -10.81
C GLY A 70 1.69 -13.39 -10.40
N GLY A 71 2.88 -12.76 -10.31
CA GLY A 71 3.03 -11.35 -9.94
C GLY A 71 2.99 -11.08 -8.44
N HIS A 72 2.88 -9.81 -8.08
CA HIS A 72 2.94 -9.34 -6.70
C HIS A 72 1.56 -8.94 -6.18
N TYR A 73 1.27 -9.31 -4.93
CA TYR A 73 0.01 -9.05 -4.25
C TYR A 73 0.24 -8.41 -2.89
N VAL A 74 -0.72 -7.61 -2.46
CA VAL A 74 -0.79 -7.04 -1.12
C VAL A 74 -2.12 -7.43 -0.50
N ALA A 75 -2.09 -7.95 0.71
CA ALA A 75 -3.28 -8.12 1.52
C ALA A 75 -3.54 -6.84 2.31
N VAL A 76 -4.76 -6.34 2.25
CA VAL A 76 -5.22 -5.11 2.92
C VAL A 76 -6.36 -5.45 3.84
N SER A 77 -6.31 -5.01 5.09
CA SER A 77 -7.44 -5.12 6.01
C SER A 77 -7.66 -3.82 6.78
N LEU A 78 -8.92 -3.54 7.08
CA LEU A 78 -9.35 -2.38 7.87
C LEU A 78 -9.99 -2.89 9.16
N ASP A 79 -9.59 -2.32 10.30
CA ASP A 79 -10.12 -2.60 11.65
C ASP A 79 -10.12 -4.08 12.05
N GLY A 80 -9.23 -4.86 11.49
CA GLY A 80 -9.15 -6.30 11.72
C GLY A 80 -10.19 -7.13 10.97
N GLY A 81 -10.94 -6.52 10.05
CA GLY A 81 -11.86 -7.20 9.15
C GLY A 81 -11.14 -8.11 8.14
N LYS A 82 -11.91 -8.65 7.21
CA LYS A 82 -11.40 -9.53 6.16
C LYS A 82 -10.27 -8.89 5.36
N GLU A 83 -9.23 -9.66 5.05
CA GLU A 83 -8.19 -9.24 4.12
C GLU A 83 -8.73 -9.24 2.68
N GLU A 84 -8.58 -8.11 1.99
CA GLU A 84 -8.78 -7.99 0.56
C GLU A 84 -7.42 -8.10 -0.16
N ILE A 85 -7.36 -8.95 -1.19
CA ILE A 85 -6.13 -9.23 -1.92
C ILE A 85 -6.06 -8.34 -3.15
N VAL A 86 -5.05 -7.49 -3.21
CA VAL A 86 -4.83 -6.53 -4.28
C VAL A 86 -3.65 -6.96 -5.14
N GLY A 87 -3.91 -7.27 -6.39
CA GLY A 87 -2.87 -7.56 -7.38
C GLY A 87 -2.22 -6.28 -7.88
N LEU A 88 -0.89 -6.24 -7.89
CA LEU A 88 -0.14 -5.05 -8.31
C LEU A 88 0.20 -5.08 -9.80
N ASN A 89 0.85 -6.13 -10.27
CA ASN A 89 1.56 -6.16 -11.56
C ASN A 89 1.33 -7.43 -12.39
N GLN A 90 0.21 -8.12 -12.21
CA GLN A 90 -0.10 -9.38 -12.91
C GLN A 90 -0.08 -9.24 -14.43
N ASN A 91 -0.50 -8.08 -14.96
CA ASN A 91 -0.59 -7.81 -16.39
C ASN A 91 0.57 -6.94 -16.92
N LEU A 92 1.63 -6.71 -16.11
CA LEU A 92 2.84 -6.04 -16.58
C LEU A 92 3.72 -7.00 -17.36
N ASN A 93 3.28 -7.37 -18.55
CA ASN A 93 3.95 -8.30 -19.44
C ASN A 93 4.11 -7.69 -20.84
N TRP A 94 4.75 -8.41 -21.75
CA TRP A 94 5.04 -7.94 -23.10
C TRP A 94 3.80 -7.76 -23.97
N GLU A 95 2.70 -8.46 -23.67
CA GLU A 95 1.42 -8.31 -24.38
C GLU A 95 0.80 -6.94 -24.10
N HIS A 96 1.02 -6.40 -22.90
CA HIS A 96 0.51 -5.11 -22.44
C HIS A 96 1.62 -4.02 -22.39
N LYS A 97 2.59 -4.09 -23.31
CA LYS A 97 3.75 -3.18 -23.29
C LYS A 97 3.39 -1.70 -23.46
N TYR A 98 2.44 -1.39 -24.31
CA TYR A 98 2.08 -0.01 -24.61
C TYR A 98 1.01 0.56 -23.67
N ASP A 99 0.07 -0.26 -23.26
CA ASP A 99 -1.07 0.14 -22.43
C ASP A 99 -0.78 0.09 -20.92
N LEU A 100 0.11 -0.79 -20.48
CA LEU A 100 0.44 -0.93 -19.05
C LEU A 100 1.94 -0.78 -18.75
N MET A 101 2.82 -1.53 -19.44
CA MET A 101 4.22 -1.63 -19.04
C MET A 101 4.97 -0.30 -19.23
N TYR A 102 4.88 0.33 -20.40
CA TYR A 102 5.54 1.61 -20.65
C TYR A 102 4.97 2.77 -19.82
N PRO A 103 3.63 2.93 -19.68
CA PRO A 103 3.07 3.91 -18.77
C PRO A 103 3.49 3.70 -17.31
N THR A 104 3.55 2.46 -16.83
CA THR A 104 4.01 2.14 -15.48
C THR A 104 5.49 2.50 -15.31
N ALA A 105 6.34 2.13 -16.26
CA ALA A 105 7.77 2.49 -16.23
C ALA A 105 7.98 4.01 -16.27
N ALA A 106 7.22 4.73 -17.09
CA ALA A 106 7.29 6.19 -17.18
C ALA A 106 6.78 6.88 -15.91
N SER A 107 5.73 6.36 -15.30
CA SER A 107 5.19 6.90 -14.05
C SER A 107 6.03 6.54 -12.82
N ARG A 108 6.81 5.47 -12.89
CA ARG A 108 7.61 4.88 -11.80
C ARG A 108 6.80 4.43 -10.59
N ILE A 109 5.50 4.28 -10.75
CA ILE A 109 4.62 3.80 -9.68
C ILE A 109 3.59 2.82 -10.22
N ILE A 110 3.09 1.99 -9.32
CA ILE A 110 1.86 1.23 -9.49
C ILE A 110 0.85 1.78 -8.48
N GLU A 111 -0.27 2.29 -8.97
CA GLU A 111 -1.38 2.70 -8.12
C GLU A 111 -2.52 1.69 -8.27
N LYS A 112 -2.98 1.14 -7.15
CA LYS A 112 -4.13 0.24 -7.08
C LYS A 112 -5.11 0.75 -6.05
N LYS A 113 -6.38 0.61 -6.39
CA LYS A 113 -7.49 1.00 -5.53
C LYS A 113 -8.21 -0.25 -5.02
N VAL A 114 -8.50 -0.26 -3.73
CA VAL A 114 -9.35 -1.26 -3.10
C VAL A 114 -10.42 -0.56 -2.25
N ARG A 115 -11.65 -1.05 -2.34
CA ARG A 115 -12.75 -0.55 -1.54
C ARG A 115 -12.85 -1.40 -0.28
N MET A 116 -12.79 -0.73 0.87
CA MET A 116 -12.87 -1.36 2.17
C MET A 116 -14.18 -0.96 2.85
N ALA A 117 -14.93 -1.95 3.35
CA ALA A 117 -16.07 -1.67 4.20
C ALA A 117 -15.59 -1.10 5.54
N VAL A 118 -16.31 -0.12 6.06
CA VAL A 118 -16.08 0.46 7.39
C VAL A 118 -17.11 -0.15 8.33
N GLU A 119 -16.65 -1.07 9.18
CA GLU A 119 -17.47 -1.62 10.23
C GLU A 119 -17.46 -0.67 11.44
N ASN A 120 -18.62 -0.51 12.10
CA ASN A 120 -18.79 0.38 13.24
C ASN A 120 -18.58 1.88 12.93
N THR A 121 -19.52 2.47 12.25
CA THR A 121 -19.56 3.90 11.91
C THR A 121 -19.46 4.85 13.11
N GLY A 122 -19.55 4.40 14.36
CA GLY A 122 -19.36 5.22 15.55
C GLY A 122 -17.93 5.43 16.01
N LYS A 123 -16.94 4.79 15.39
CA LYS A 123 -15.52 4.94 15.76
C LYS A 123 -14.88 6.06 14.95
N ALA A 124 -14.15 6.93 15.62
CA ALA A 124 -13.35 7.97 14.97
C ALA A 124 -11.95 7.48 14.59
N GLU A 125 -11.45 6.40 15.17
CA GLU A 125 -10.13 5.85 14.95
C GLU A 125 -10.21 4.50 14.25
N HIS A 126 -9.46 4.37 13.15
CA HIS A 126 -9.42 3.17 12.32
C HIS A 126 -7.98 2.67 12.18
N THR A 127 -7.82 1.38 11.95
CA THR A 127 -6.52 0.73 11.78
C THR A 127 -6.46 0.03 10.44
N LEU A 128 -5.63 0.54 9.53
CA LEU A 128 -5.32 -0.10 8.26
C LEU A 128 -4.09 -0.98 8.42
N ARG A 129 -4.15 -2.21 7.93
CA ARG A 129 -3.01 -3.12 7.87
C ARG A 129 -2.72 -3.52 6.44
N LEU A 130 -1.44 -3.51 6.09
CA LEU A 130 -0.94 -3.94 4.79
C LEU A 130 0.08 -5.05 5.00
N ARG A 131 -0.05 -6.12 4.23
CA ARG A 131 0.89 -7.23 4.25
C ARG A 131 1.33 -7.55 2.83
N PRO A 132 2.63 -7.39 2.49
CA PRO A 132 3.15 -7.86 1.22
C PRO A 132 3.10 -9.38 1.18
N MET A 133 2.61 -9.95 0.08
CA MET A 133 2.53 -11.40 -0.09
C MET A 133 3.75 -11.97 -0.81
N GLN A 134 4.46 -11.13 -1.55
CA GLN A 134 5.71 -11.49 -2.24
C GLN A 134 6.81 -10.48 -1.88
N PRO A 135 8.09 -10.87 -2.04
CA PRO A 135 9.22 -9.99 -1.79
C PRO A 135 9.31 -8.84 -2.81
N GLY A 136 10.02 -7.77 -2.46
CA GLY A 136 10.35 -6.68 -3.37
C GLY A 136 9.28 -5.61 -3.52
N ILE A 137 8.19 -5.65 -2.76
CA ILE A 137 7.18 -4.59 -2.75
C ILE A 137 7.67 -3.42 -1.90
N VAL A 138 7.70 -2.23 -2.49
CA VAL A 138 8.03 -0.98 -1.80
C VAL A 138 6.79 -0.08 -1.78
N PHE A 139 6.30 0.23 -0.61
CA PHE A 139 5.18 1.15 -0.43
C PHE A 139 5.70 2.58 -0.41
N GLU A 140 5.15 3.44 -1.27
CA GLU A 140 5.51 4.85 -1.33
C GLU A 140 4.47 5.74 -0.64
N LYS A 141 3.19 5.49 -0.91
CA LYS A 141 2.10 6.28 -0.35
C LYS A 141 0.85 5.43 -0.17
N ILE A 142 0.14 5.71 0.90
CA ILE A 142 -1.22 5.22 1.14
C ILE A 142 -2.14 6.43 1.15
N LEU A 143 -3.19 6.37 0.34
CA LEU A 143 -4.18 7.43 0.28
C LEU A 143 -5.55 6.86 0.63
N ILE A 144 -6.20 7.46 1.61
CA ILE A 144 -7.57 7.15 1.98
C ILE A 144 -8.48 8.19 1.34
N ASN A 145 -9.27 7.78 0.39
CA ASN A 145 -10.20 8.65 -0.29
C ASN A 145 -11.52 8.69 0.47
N LEU A 146 -11.76 9.81 1.12
CA LEU A 146 -13.00 10.11 1.85
C LEU A 146 -14.01 10.89 0.96
N GLY A 147 -13.77 10.94 -0.33
CA GLY A 147 -14.53 11.68 -1.32
C GLY A 147 -13.72 12.83 -1.93
N GLY A 148 -14.01 13.13 -3.20
CA GLY A 148 -13.39 14.28 -3.88
C GLY A 148 -11.93 14.10 -4.34
N TYR A 149 -11.34 12.90 -4.21
CA TYR A 149 -9.99 12.65 -4.72
C TYR A 149 -9.91 12.84 -6.23
N LYS A 150 -8.99 13.68 -6.66
CA LYS A 150 -8.62 13.86 -8.07
C LYS A 150 -7.15 13.48 -8.22
N PRO A 151 -6.83 12.47 -9.06
CA PRO A 151 -5.45 12.11 -9.33
C PRO A 151 -4.68 13.31 -9.90
N THR A 152 -3.54 13.61 -9.33
CA THR A 152 -2.61 14.62 -9.83
C THR A 152 -1.23 14.02 -9.99
N HIS A 153 -0.41 14.57 -10.89
CA HIS A 153 0.96 14.08 -11.11
C HIS A 153 1.83 14.16 -9.84
N LEU A 154 1.62 15.17 -9.01
CA LEU A 154 2.37 15.35 -7.75
C LEU A 154 1.75 14.61 -6.55
N GLY A 155 0.57 14.03 -6.73
CA GLY A 155 -0.21 13.45 -5.64
C GLY A 155 -0.78 14.52 -4.69
N MET A 156 -1.42 14.07 -3.62
CA MET A 156 -1.91 14.96 -2.56
C MET A 156 -0.81 15.18 -1.51
N LEU A 157 -0.87 16.31 -0.84
CA LEU A 157 -0.02 16.59 0.33
C LEU A 157 -0.24 15.52 1.40
N GLU A 158 0.82 15.18 2.11
CA GLU A 158 0.72 14.27 3.24
C GLU A 158 -0.07 14.90 4.39
N SER A 159 -0.88 14.10 5.05
CA SER A 159 -1.56 14.53 6.25
C SER A 159 -0.56 14.79 7.39
N PRO A 160 -0.80 15.79 8.25
CA PRO A 160 0.09 16.02 9.38
C PRO A 160 0.13 14.82 10.31
N TYR A 161 1.32 14.51 10.81
CA TYR A 161 1.49 13.47 11.83
C TYR A 161 0.95 13.97 13.17
N VAL A 162 0.12 13.17 13.79
CA VAL A 162 -0.24 13.38 15.21
C VAL A 162 0.80 12.61 16.04
N ARG A 163 1.62 13.33 16.77
CA ARG A 163 2.58 12.76 17.73
C ARG A 163 1.86 12.34 19.00
#